data_b67ae921450ffa0aded1e8d3f1057eba
#
_entry.id   b67ae921450ffa0aded1e8d3f1057eba
#
_cell.length_a   1.000
_cell.length_b   1.000
_cell.length_c   1.000
_cell.angle_alpha   90.00
_cell.angle_beta   90.00
_cell.angle_gamma   90.00
#
_symmetry.space_group_name_H-M   'P 1'
#
loop_
_entity.id
_entity.type
_entity.pdbx_description
1 polymer ?
#
loop_
_entity_poly.entity_id
_entity_poly.type
_entity_poly.pdbx_seq_one_letter_code
_entity_poly.pdbx_strand_id
1 'polypeptide(L)'
;MSKLRILTATALVMASAVSAVHAQQQAQRLAGTIERVEGSTVFAKGRDGGAVTLKLPDNVVVTAVFKATVADIKPGAYIGSGATPQADGSQKAVEVHIFAESMRGQGDGHRPGWYGATNGTMTNGAVEPTGTVGAAGTTGGEPSFVVKYKEGDKRIVVPANAHIVRYEVGSKSDIKVGAPFAIQAANKQPDGTFTAERINVGKNGGRPF
;
A
#
# COMPACT_ATOMS: atom_id res chain seq x y z
N MET A 1 -31.72 -22.80 -77.69
CA MET A 1 -32.17 -22.79 -76.29
C MET A 1 -30.96 -22.57 -75.47
N SER A 2 -30.60 -21.32 -75.14
CA SER A 2 -29.41 -20.92 -74.44
C SER A 2 -29.79 -20.56 -73.04
N LYS A 3 -29.18 -21.25 -71.99
CA LYS A 3 -29.41 -20.96 -70.60
C LYS A 3 -28.35 -19.97 -70.14
N LEU A 4 -28.74 -18.77 -69.86
CA LEU A 4 -27.97 -17.70 -69.32
C LEU A 4 -27.74 -18.00 -67.78
N ARG A 5 -26.50 -18.19 -67.36
CA ARG A 5 -26.12 -18.34 -65.96
C ARG A 5 -25.67 -16.98 -65.44
N ILE A 6 -26.47 -16.42 -64.52
CA ILE A 6 -26.12 -15.21 -63.76
C ILE A 6 -25.27 -15.63 -62.61
N LEU A 7 -24.02 -15.19 -62.56
CA LEU A 7 -23.12 -15.30 -61.41
C LEU A 7 -23.32 -14.07 -60.52
N THR A 8 -23.93 -14.25 -59.36
CA THR A 8 -23.98 -13.25 -58.29
C THR A 8 -22.70 -13.34 -57.45
N ALA A 9 -21.85 -12.33 -57.59
CA ALA A 9 -20.66 -12.19 -56.73
C ALA A 9 -21.08 -11.50 -55.43
N THR A 10 -21.08 -12.24 -54.34
CA THR A 10 -21.32 -11.73 -52.98
C THR A 10 -20.00 -11.20 -52.41
N ALA A 11 -19.86 -9.88 -52.38
CA ALA A 11 -18.71 -9.24 -51.72
C ALA A 11 -18.90 -9.30 -50.20
N LEU A 12 -18.09 -10.10 -49.51
CA LEU A 12 -18.01 -10.20 -48.04
C LEU A 12 -17.15 -9.06 -47.52
N VAL A 13 -17.78 -7.99 -47.06
CA VAL A 13 -17.07 -6.91 -46.34
C VAL A 13 -16.74 -7.39 -44.94
N MET A 14 -15.47 -7.78 -44.68
CA MET A 14 -14.95 -8.00 -43.36
C MET A 14 -14.75 -6.63 -42.68
N ALA A 15 -15.65 -6.25 -41.80
CA ALA A 15 -15.46 -5.17 -40.86
C ALA A 15 -14.51 -5.63 -39.77
N SER A 16 -13.24 -5.26 -39.87
CA SER A 16 -12.23 -5.47 -38.81
C SER A 16 -12.56 -4.54 -37.64
N ALA A 17 -13.24 -5.04 -36.64
CA ALA A 17 -13.41 -4.36 -35.35
C ALA A 17 -12.04 -4.28 -34.69
N VAL A 18 -11.38 -3.13 -34.77
CA VAL A 18 -10.20 -2.80 -34.00
C VAL A 18 -10.68 -2.60 -32.56
N SER A 19 -10.66 -3.67 -31.78
CA SER A 19 -10.83 -3.59 -30.33
C SER A 19 -9.62 -2.84 -29.76
N ALA A 20 -9.81 -1.57 -29.41
CA ALA A 20 -8.87 -0.81 -28.63
C ALA A 20 -8.77 -1.50 -27.25
N VAL A 21 -7.78 -2.36 -27.09
CA VAL A 21 -7.40 -2.91 -25.80
C VAL A 21 -6.87 -1.73 -24.98
N HIS A 22 -7.73 -1.14 -24.19
CA HIS A 22 -7.30 -0.27 -23.09
C HIS A 22 -6.55 -1.17 -22.11
N ALA A 23 -5.24 -1.27 -22.27
CA ALA A 23 -4.38 -1.86 -21.26
C ALA A 23 -4.62 -1.05 -19.98
N GLN A 24 -5.39 -1.61 -19.05
CA GLN A 24 -5.54 -1.06 -17.72
C GLN A 24 -4.12 -0.99 -17.15
N GLN A 25 -3.58 0.21 -17.11
CA GLN A 25 -2.26 0.45 -16.53
C GLN A 25 -2.33 0.01 -15.06
N GLN A 26 -1.68 -1.12 -14.75
CA GLN A 26 -1.61 -1.60 -13.38
C GLN A 26 -0.96 -0.53 -12.52
N ALA A 27 -1.67 -0.15 -11.46
CA ALA A 27 -1.14 0.77 -10.49
C ALA A 27 0.19 0.25 -9.93
N GLN A 28 1.21 1.09 -9.93
CA GLN A 28 2.57 0.74 -9.50
C GLN A 28 2.83 1.28 -8.10
N ARG A 29 3.63 0.56 -7.35
CA ARG A 29 4.16 1.07 -6.09
C ARG A 29 5.40 1.87 -6.35
N LEU A 30 5.48 3.04 -5.73
CA LEU A 30 6.63 3.90 -5.80
C LEU A 30 7.09 4.24 -4.39
N ALA A 31 8.40 4.27 -4.18
CA ALA A 31 8.99 4.74 -2.94
C ALA A 31 10.36 5.35 -3.23
N GLY A 32 10.75 6.33 -2.43
CA GLY A 32 12.01 7.03 -2.65
C GLY A 32 12.18 8.22 -1.72
N THR A 33 12.95 9.21 -2.18
CA THR A 33 13.20 10.46 -1.47
C THR A 33 12.87 11.63 -2.38
N ILE A 34 12.18 12.62 -1.85
CA ILE A 34 11.81 13.85 -2.57
C ILE A 34 13.04 14.72 -2.74
N GLU A 35 13.35 15.09 -3.97
CA GLU A 35 14.48 15.94 -4.33
C GLU A 35 14.07 17.40 -4.60
N ARG A 36 12.86 17.62 -5.15
CA ARG A 36 12.34 18.93 -5.50
C ARG A 36 10.82 18.95 -5.55
N VAL A 37 10.21 20.08 -5.22
CA VAL A 37 8.76 20.28 -5.29
C VAL A 37 8.48 21.61 -6.02
N GLU A 38 7.68 21.53 -7.08
CA GLU A 38 7.25 22.69 -7.90
C GLU A 38 5.72 22.66 -8.05
N GLY A 39 5.03 23.44 -7.25
CA GLY A 39 3.56 23.42 -7.22
C GLY A 39 3.02 22.02 -6.89
N SER A 40 2.29 21.43 -7.83
CA SER A 40 1.76 20.07 -7.72
C SER A 40 2.70 18.98 -8.24
N THR A 41 3.87 19.36 -8.78
CA THR A 41 4.85 18.41 -9.32
C THR A 41 5.94 18.12 -8.30
N VAL A 42 6.15 16.84 -8.02
CA VAL A 42 7.19 16.35 -7.11
C VAL A 42 8.20 15.54 -7.91
N PHE A 43 9.46 15.95 -7.83
CA PHE A 43 10.60 15.22 -8.39
C PHE A 43 11.28 14.45 -7.27
N ALA A 44 11.56 13.19 -7.52
CA ALA A 44 12.08 12.31 -6.51
C ALA A 44 13.08 11.30 -7.10
N LYS A 45 13.90 10.74 -6.24
CA LYS A 45 14.75 9.60 -6.54
C LYS A 45 14.10 8.35 -5.96
N GLY A 46 13.79 7.40 -6.84
CA GLY A 46 13.27 6.08 -6.45
C GLY A 46 14.27 5.27 -5.63
N ARG A 47 13.80 4.25 -4.92
CA ARG A 47 14.69 3.32 -4.17
C ARG A 47 15.63 2.53 -5.08
N ASP A 48 15.25 2.32 -6.34
CA ASP A 48 16.07 1.73 -7.40
C ASP A 48 17.13 2.71 -7.98
N GLY A 49 17.11 3.96 -7.52
CA GLY A 49 17.97 5.04 -8.01
C GLY A 49 17.43 5.80 -9.22
N GLY A 50 16.34 5.35 -9.81
CA GLY A 50 15.69 5.98 -10.95
C GLY A 50 15.02 7.31 -10.60
N ALA A 51 14.93 8.22 -11.58
CA ALA A 51 14.16 9.46 -11.43
C ALA A 51 12.66 9.19 -11.49
N VAL A 52 11.91 9.79 -10.57
CA VAL A 52 10.46 9.71 -10.49
C VAL A 52 9.86 11.10 -10.52
N THR A 53 8.94 11.37 -11.44
CA THR A 53 8.16 12.61 -11.48
C THR A 53 6.71 12.30 -11.16
N LEU A 54 6.20 12.91 -10.09
CA LEU A 54 4.83 12.76 -9.62
C LEU A 54 4.04 14.05 -9.88
N LYS A 55 2.85 13.91 -10.44
CA LYS A 55 1.85 15.00 -10.54
C LYS A 55 0.75 14.68 -9.54
N LEU A 56 0.71 15.41 -8.44
CA LEU A 56 -0.24 15.20 -7.35
C LEU A 56 -1.44 16.14 -7.52
N PRO A 57 -2.68 15.64 -7.42
CA PRO A 57 -3.87 16.48 -7.51
C PRO A 57 -4.00 17.38 -6.29
N ASP A 58 -4.82 18.43 -6.41
CA ASP A 58 -5.03 19.38 -5.31
C ASP A 58 -5.62 18.75 -4.05
N ASN A 59 -6.41 17.72 -4.21
CA ASN A 59 -7.04 16.94 -3.15
C ASN A 59 -6.24 15.69 -2.74
N VAL A 60 -4.94 15.62 -3.06
CA VAL A 60 -4.11 14.48 -2.66
C VAL A 60 -4.19 14.25 -1.15
N VAL A 61 -4.45 13.01 -0.77
CA VAL A 61 -4.45 12.58 0.63
C VAL A 61 -3.02 12.31 1.08
N VAL A 62 -2.55 13.07 2.08
CA VAL A 62 -1.22 12.91 2.65
C VAL A 62 -1.31 12.19 3.98
N THR A 63 -0.52 11.13 4.14
CA THR A 63 -0.31 10.47 5.43
C THR A 63 1.09 10.78 5.92
N ALA A 64 1.19 11.40 7.10
CA ALA A 64 2.46 11.61 7.78
C ALA A 64 2.87 10.33 8.51
N VAL A 65 4.12 9.88 8.30
CA VAL A 65 4.63 8.62 8.81
C VAL A 65 5.77 8.89 9.78
N PHE A 66 5.57 8.52 11.04
CA PHE A 66 6.55 8.69 12.11
C PHE A 66 7.18 7.36 12.50
N LYS A 67 8.44 7.37 12.93
CA LYS A 67 9.05 6.21 13.55
C LYS A 67 8.30 5.89 14.86
N ALA A 68 8.07 4.60 15.09
CA ALA A 68 7.46 4.09 16.31
C ALA A 68 8.19 2.84 16.80
N THR A 69 7.79 2.36 17.95
CA THR A 69 8.33 1.16 18.61
C THR A 69 7.20 0.23 19.05
N VAL A 70 7.52 -0.98 19.42
CA VAL A 70 6.54 -1.93 19.98
C VAL A 70 5.84 -1.37 21.22
N ALA A 71 6.52 -0.53 22.02
CA ALA A 71 5.93 0.12 23.19
C ALA A 71 4.83 1.16 22.85
N ASP A 72 4.77 1.61 21.61
CA ASP A 72 3.73 2.54 21.14
C ASP A 72 2.44 1.81 20.74
N ILE A 73 2.47 0.49 20.58
CA ILE A 73 1.30 -0.34 20.29
C ILE A 73 0.51 -0.52 21.59
N LYS A 74 -0.56 0.25 21.78
CA LYS A 74 -1.37 0.22 22.99
C LYS A 74 -2.59 -0.70 22.83
N PRO A 75 -3.12 -1.26 23.93
CA PRO A 75 -4.42 -1.92 23.93
C PRO A 75 -5.50 -1.00 23.32
N GLY A 76 -6.34 -1.54 22.48
CA GLY A 76 -7.37 -0.80 21.75
C GLY A 76 -6.87 0.01 20.54
N ALA A 77 -5.55 0.15 20.33
CA ALA A 77 -5.03 0.82 19.14
C ALA A 77 -5.48 0.10 17.85
N TYR A 78 -5.80 0.86 16.81
CA TYR A 78 -6.05 0.29 15.49
C TYR A 78 -4.73 0.18 14.73
N ILE A 79 -4.40 -1.01 14.27
CA ILE A 79 -3.12 -1.27 13.60
C ILE A 79 -3.30 -2.04 12.30
N GLY A 80 -2.29 -1.92 11.42
CA GLY A 80 -2.06 -2.82 10.30
C GLY A 80 -0.76 -3.58 10.50
N SER A 81 -0.75 -4.87 10.19
CA SER A 81 0.46 -5.69 10.20
C SER A 81 0.68 -6.38 8.87
N GLY A 82 1.77 -6.02 8.19
CA GLY A 82 2.34 -6.81 7.10
C GLY A 82 3.19 -7.93 7.69
N ALA A 83 2.87 -9.19 7.40
CA ALA A 83 3.43 -10.32 8.11
C ALA A 83 3.61 -11.56 7.24
N THR A 84 4.37 -12.52 7.76
CA THR A 84 4.50 -13.87 7.19
C THR A 84 3.74 -14.87 8.07
N PRO A 85 2.83 -15.68 7.51
CA PRO A 85 2.14 -16.74 8.25
C PRO A 85 3.12 -17.74 8.86
N GLN A 86 2.82 -18.19 10.08
CA GLN A 86 3.57 -19.23 10.79
C GLN A 86 2.78 -20.53 10.87
N ALA A 87 3.46 -21.65 11.11
CA ALA A 87 2.84 -22.98 11.18
C ALA A 87 1.82 -23.12 12.32
N ASP A 88 1.96 -22.33 13.39
CA ASP A 88 1.03 -22.28 14.54
C ASP A 88 -0.20 -21.36 14.30
N GLY A 89 -0.34 -20.83 13.08
CA GLY A 89 -1.43 -19.92 12.70
C GLY A 89 -1.17 -18.45 13.09
N SER A 90 -0.11 -18.15 13.81
CA SER A 90 0.29 -16.76 14.10
C SER A 90 0.87 -16.07 12.86
N GLN A 91 1.03 -14.76 12.95
CA GLN A 91 1.56 -13.91 11.90
C GLN A 91 2.83 -13.22 12.42
N LYS A 92 3.99 -13.54 11.84
CA LYS A 92 5.25 -12.88 12.20
C LYS A 92 5.38 -11.57 11.44
N ALA A 93 5.28 -10.45 12.17
CA ALA A 93 5.29 -9.11 11.59
C ALA A 93 6.66 -8.80 10.94
N VAL A 94 6.61 -8.27 9.74
CA VAL A 94 7.72 -7.58 9.07
C VAL A 94 7.55 -6.08 9.27
N GLU A 95 6.29 -5.63 9.26
CA GLU A 95 5.90 -4.24 9.40
C GLU A 95 4.65 -4.11 10.26
N VAL A 96 4.59 -3.07 11.10
CA VAL A 96 3.40 -2.69 11.85
C VAL A 96 3.13 -1.20 11.66
N HIS A 97 1.90 -0.87 11.27
CA HIS A 97 1.39 0.50 11.18
C HIS A 97 0.44 0.75 12.35
N ILE A 98 0.73 1.75 13.18
CA ILE A 98 -0.20 2.24 14.18
C ILE A 98 -0.96 3.39 13.55
N PHE A 99 -2.27 3.25 13.37
CA PHE A 99 -3.09 4.28 12.73
C PHE A 99 -3.56 5.32 13.74
N ALA A 100 -3.64 6.59 13.31
CA ALA A 100 -4.36 7.60 14.07
C ALA A 100 -5.84 7.18 14.25
N GLU A 101 -6.48 7.63 15.34
CA GLU A 101 -7.87 7.24 15.63
C GLU A 101 -8.85 7.62 14.49
N SER A 102 -8.62 8.76 13.84
CA SER A 102 -9.39 9.19 12.66
C SER A 102 -9.27 8.29 11.44
N MET A 103 -8.30 7.37 11.45
CA MET A 103 -8.06 6.39 10.38
C MET A 103 -8.55 4.98 10.77
N ARG A 104 -9.19 4.82 11.94
CA ARG A 104 -9.73 3.54 12.40
C ARG A 104 -10.69 2.94 11.37
N GLY A 105 -10.63 1.64 11.16
CA GLY A 105 -11.43 0.90 10.19
C GLY A 105 -10.84 0.90 8.77
N GLN A 106 -9.76 1.63 8.49
CA GLN A 106 -9.15 1.59 7.16
C GLN A 106 -8.61 0.19 6.84
N GLY A 107 -9.16 -0.40 5.78
CA GLY A 107 -8.75 -1.71 5.29
C GLY A 107 -8.92 -2.84 6.30
N ASP A 108 -9.90 -2.75 7.21
CA ASP A 108 -10.22 -3.79 8.20
C ASP A 108 -10.25 -5.18 7.58
N GLY A 109 -9.71 -6.17 8.29
CA GLY A 109 -9.67 -7.55 7.82
C GLY A 109 -8.28 -8.17 7.72
N HIS A 110 -8.29 -9.45 7.32
CA HIS A 110 -7.07 -10.23 7.03
C HIS A 110 -7.09 -10.69 5.58
N ARG A 111 -6.00 -10.46 4.85
CA ARG A 111 -5.91 -10.79 3.42
C ARG A 111 -4.51 -11.20 3.00
N PRO A 112 -4.36 -12.13 2.03
CA PRO A 112 -3.07 -12.44 1.42
C PRO A 112 -2.58 -11.32 0.50
N GLY A 113 -1.35 -11.45 0.01
CA GLY A 113 -0.80 -10.58 -1.04
C GLY A 113 -0.09 -9.34 -0.52
N TRP A 114 0.31 -9.30 0.77
CA TRP A 114 1.22 -8.24 1.21
C TRP A 114 2.61 -8.45 0.60
N TYR A 115 3.12 -7.40 -0.04
CA TYR A 115 4.30 -7.46 -0.93
C TYR A 115 5.65 -7.51 -0.21
N GLY A 116 5.69 -7.24 1.10
CA GLY A 116 6.94 -7.20 1.87
C GLY A 116 7.52 -8.58 2.18
N ALA A 117 6.81 -9.67 1.88
CA ALA A 117 7.30 -11.04 2.06
C ALA A 117 6.64 -12.02 1.07
N THR A 118 7.33 -13.13 0.77
CA THR A 118 6.75 -14.26 0.06
C THR A 118 5.59 -14.83 0.89
N ASN A 119 4.43 -15.04 0.28
CA ASN A 119 3.19 -15.43 0.95
C ASN A 119 2.75 -14.44 2.06
N GLY A 120 3.18 -13.19 1.95
CA GLY A 120 2.85 -12.16 2.92
C GLY A 120 1.35 -11.91 3.04
N THR A 121 0.94 -11.54 4.25
CA THR A 121 -0.44 -11.19 4.59
C THR A 121 -0.50 -9.78 5.16
N MET A 122 -1.66 -9.15 5.06
CA MET A 122 -1.97 -7.90 5.73
C MET A 122 -3.15 -8.12 6.67
N THR A 123 -2.97 -7.77 7.94
CA THR A 123 -4.04 -7.79 8.95
C THR A 123 -4.24 -6.38 9.49
N ASN A 124 -5.43 -5.82 9.31
CA ASN A 124 -5.81 -4.55 9.92
C ASN A 124 -6.95 -4.78 10.91
N GLY A 125 -6.82 -4.23 12.12
CA GLY A 125 -7.81 -4.41 13.16
C GLY A 125 -7.40 -3.72 14.47
N ALA A 126 -8.20 -3.91 15.50
CA ALA A 126 -7.95 -3.37 16.82
C ALA A 126 -7.13 -4.36 17.69
N VAL A 127 -6.13 -3.85 18.38
CA VAL A 127 -5.41 -4.61 19.41
C VAL A 127 -6.37 -4.89 20.57
N GLU A 128 -6.50 -6.14 21.00
CA GLU A 128 -7.36 -6.49 22.12
C GLU A 128 -6.98 -5.74 23.41
N PRO A 129 -7.98 -5.24 24.16
CA PRO A 129 -7.71 -4.50 25.42
C PRO A 129 -7.01 -5.30 26.49
N THR A 130 -7.19 -6.62 26.50
CA THR A 130 -6.56 -7.54 27.47
C THR A 130 -5.16 -7.97 27.10
N GLY A 131 -4.74 -7.66 25.86
CA GLY A 131 -3.40 -7.92 25.39
C GLY A 131 -2.47 -6.78 25.77
N THR A 132 -1.87 -6.81 26.96
CA THR A 132 -0.70 -5.97 27.25
C THR A 132 0.40 -6.39 26.28
N VAL A 133 0.94 -5.44 25.52
CA VAL A 133 2.24 -5.64 24.84
C VAL A 133 3.25 -6.01 25.95
N GLY A 134 3.64 -7.27 26.01
CA GLY A 134 4.48 -7.81 27.07
C GLY A 134 3.78 -8.72 28.08
N ALA A 135 2.42 -8.79 28.17
CA ALA A 135 1.70 -9.71 29.03
C ALA A 135 0.84 -10.75 28.28
N ALA A 136 0.60 -10.57 27.00
CA ALA A 136 -0.19 -11.50 26.18
C ALA A 136 0.63 -12.69 25.63
N GLY A 137 1.76 -12.99 26.21
CA GLY A 137 2.58 -14.15 25.90
C GLY A 137 3.73 -13.82 24.95
N THR A 138 4.87 -14.36 25.29
CA THR A 138 6.02 -14.45 24.39
C THR A 138 5.87 -15.73 23.57
N THR A 139 5.70 -15.61 22.28
CA THR A 139 5.91 -16.75 21.38
C THR A 139 7.41 -16.76 21.06
N GLY A 140 8.15 -17.71 21.60
CA GLY A 140 9.60 -17.78 21.40
C GLY A 140 10.40 -16.59 21.99
N GLY A 141 9.85 -15.86 23.01
CA GLY A 141 10.51 -14.68 23.61
C GLY A 141 10.21 -13.36 22.89
N GLU A 142 9.51 -13.36 21.76
CA GLU A 142 9.12 -12.16 21.00
C GLU A 142 7.76 -11.61 21.49
N PRO A 143 7.59 -10.27 21.62
CA PRO A 143 6.29 -9.67 21.96
C PRO A 143 5.21 -10.10 20.97
N SER A 144 4.00 -10.40 21.48
CA SER A 144 2.86 -10.73 20.64
C SER A 144 1.57 -10.15 21.18
N PHE A 145 0.60 -9.90 20.30
CA PHE A 145 -0.73 -9.41 20.63
C PHE A 145 -1.78 -9.95 19.67
N VAL A 146 -3.04 -9.96 20.11
CA VAL A 146 -4.17 -10.35 19.27
C VAL A 146 -4.76 -9.11 18.62
N VAL A 147 -4.97 -9.18 17.32
CA VAL A 147 -5.61 -8.14 16.51
C VAL A 147 -6.97 -8.66 16.06
N LYS A 148 -8.04 -8.01 16.51
CA LYS A 148 -9.42 -8.29 16.12
C LYS A 148 -9.84 -7.44 14.93
N TYR A 149 -10.47 -8.08 13.98
CA TYR A 149 -11.10 -7.47 12.81
C TYR A 149 -12.49 -8.09 12.60
N LYS A 150 -13.25 -7.59 11.65
CA LYS A 150 -14.66 -7.93 11.47
C LYS A 150 -14.95 -9.44 11.36
N GLU A 151 -14.10 -10.19 10.64
CA GLU A 151 -14.31 -11.62 10.38
C GLU A 151 -13.57 -12.56 11.34
N GLY A 152 -12.82 -12.02 12.33
CA GLY A 152 -12.06 -12.84 13.27
C GLY A 152 -10.90 -12.14 13.94
N ASP A 153 -9.88 -12.89 14.28
CA ASP A 153 -8.66 -12.37 14.90
C ASP A 153 -7.39 -13.05 14.37
N LYS A 154 -6.26 -12.44 14.63
CA LYS A 154 -4.92 -13.00 14.39
C LYS A 154 -3.98 -12.63 15.52
N ARG A 155 -3.18 -13.61 15.94
CA ARG A 155 -2.03 -13.36 16.79
C ARG A 155 -0.88 -12.81 15.94
N ILE A 156 -0.43 -11.61 16.29
CA ILE A 156 0.70 -10.95 15.63
C ILE A 156 1.91 -11.05 16.55
N VAL A 157 2.98 -11.66 16.08
CA VAL A 157 4.29 -11.73 16.74
C VAL A 157 5.16 -10.63 16.17
N VAL A 158 5.75 -9.80 17.03
CA VAL A 158 6.56 -8.65 16.62
C VAL A 158 8.03 -8.88 16.96
N PRO A 159 8.83 -9.34 15.98
CA PRO A 159 10.27 -9.52 16.20
C PRO A 159 10.98 -8.18 16.35
N ALA A 160 12.15 -8.19 16.97
CA ALA A 160 12.95 -6.99 17.23
C ALA A 160 13.32 -6.18 15.96
N ASN A 161 13.37 -6.84 14.83
CA ASN A 161 13.66 -6.23 13.52
C ASN A 161 12.41 -5.80 12.74
N ALA A 162 11.22 -5.92 13.30
CA ALA A 162 10.01 -5.44 12.65
C ALA A 162 10.06 -3.92 12.47
N HIS A 163 9.64 -3.46 11.28
CA HIS A 163 9.54 -2.03 11.00
C HIS A 163 8.23 -1.48 11.57
N ILE A 164 8.31 -0.62 12.58
CA ILE A 164 7.13 -0.06 13.25
C ILE A 164 7.02 1.42 12.99
N VAL A 165 5.87 1.86 12.47
CA VAL A 165 5.57 3.26 12.16
C VAL A 165 4.20 3.67 12.70
N ARG A 166 4.02 4.97 12.92
CA ARG A 166 2.73 5.57 13.24
C ARG A 166 2.27 6.42 12.07
N TYR A 167 1.03 6.22 11.66
CA TYR A 167 0.35 6.98 10.62
C TYR A 167 -0.54 8.05 11.22
N GLU A 168 -0.38 9.27 10.77
CA GLU A 168 -1.20 10.42 11.12
C GLU A 168 -1.71 11.13 9.87
N VAL A 169 -2.79 11.88 10.01
CA VAL A 169 -3.25 12.75 8.93
C VAL A 169 -2.17 13.79 8.66
N GLY A 170 -1.67 13.80 7.45
CA GLY A 170 -0.68 14.76 6.98
C GLY A 170 -1.29 15.89 6.18
N SER A 171 -0.43 16.75 5.68
CA SER A 171 -0.78 17.89 4.83
C SER A 171 0.20 18.03 3.67
N LYS A 172 -0.15 18.80 2.64
CA LYS A 172 0.76 19.10 1.53
C LYS A 172 2.10 19.67 1.97
N SER A 173 2.16 20.39 3.09
CA SER A 173 3.40 20.95 3.64
C SER A 173 4.38 19.87 4.15
N ASP A 174 3.92 18.64 4.29
CA ASP A 174 4.79 17.50 4.63
C ASP A 174 5.55 16.98 3.41
N ILE A 175 5.06 17.27 2.20
CA ILE A 175 5.72 16.93 0.93
C ILE A 175 6.84 17.93 0.69
N LYS A 176 8.04 17.63 1.17
CA LYS A 176 9.19 18.52 1.13
C LYS A 176 10.48 17.80 0.79
N VAL A 177 11.45 18.57 0.31
CA VAL A 177 12.79 18.07 -0.04
C VAL A 177 13.41 17.29 1.12
N GLY A 178 14.01 16.15 0.78
CA GLY A 178 14.65 15.23 1.73
C GLY A 178 13.69 14.27 2.43
N ALA A 179 12.36 14.46 2.32
CA ALA A 179 11.41 13.54 2.94
C ALA A 179 11.35 12.21 2.17
N PRO A 180 11.42 11.06 2.85
CA PRO A 180 11.12 9.78 2.22
C PRO A 180 9.62 9.66 1.96
N PHE A 181 9.26 9.02 0.84
CA PHE A 181 7.86 8.82 0.50
C PHE A 181 7.58 7.38 0.05
N ALA A 182 6.31 6.99 0.11
CA ALA A 182 5.78 5.80 -0.54
C ALA A 182 4.36 6.03 -1.08
N ILE A 183 4.08 5.44 -2.23
CA ILE A 183 2.79 5.44 -2.91
C ILE A 183 2.44 3.99 -3.22
N GLN A 184 1.27 3.53 -2.77
CA GLN A 184 0.84 2.15 -2.97
C GLN A 184 0.22 1.91 -4.35
N ALA A 185 -0.34 2.96 -4.95
CA ALA A 185 -1.02 2.90 -6.24
C ALA A 185 -0.75 4.19 -7.03
N ALA A 186 0.33 4.19 -7.81
CA ALA A 186 0.66 5.25 -8.74
C ALA A 186 0.29 4.83 -10.16
N ASN A 187 -0.34 5.72 -10.91
CA ASN A 187 -0.70 5.50 -12.30
C ASN A 187 0.34 6.15 -13.20
N LYS A 188 1.03 5.35 -14.00
CA LYS A 188 2.00 5.86 -14.98
C LYS A 188 1.26 6.55 -16.12
N GLN A 189 1.72 7.73 -16.52
CA GLN A 189 1.15 8.50 -17.61
C GLN A 189 1.92 8.28 -18.91
N PRO A 190 1.32 8.58 -20.08
CA PRO A 190 2.00 8.44 -21.39
C PRO A 190 3.28 9.27 -21.52
N ASP A 191 3.39 10.39 -20.79
CA ASP A 191 4.56 11.25 -20.74
C ASP A 191 5.65 10.75 -19.79
N GLY A 192 5.46 9.55 -19.20
CA GLY A 192 6.41 8.94 -18.27
C GLY A 192 6.27 9.42 -16.82
N THR A 193 5.44 10.42 -16.55
CA THR A 193 5.15 10.87 -15.18
C THR A 193 4.19 9.90 -14.47
N PHE A 194 3.99 10.10 -13.17
CA PHE A 194 3.04 9.33 -12.39
C PHE A 194 2.02 10.24 -11.72
N THR A 195 0.81 9.77 -11.54
CA THR A 195 -0.22 10.40 -10.72
C THR A 195 -0.59 9.50 -9.56
N ALA A 196 -0.96 10.09 -8.41
CA ALA A 196 -1.41 9.35 -7.24
C ALA A 196 -2.38 10.20 -6.43
N GLU A 197 -3.43 9.57 -5.92
CA GLU A 197 -4.42 10.22 -5.05
C GLU A 197 -3.97 10.22 -3.57
N ARG A 198 -3.00 9.38 -3.21
CA ARG A 198 -2.50 9.22 -1.85
C ARG A 198 -0.98 9.12 -1.85
N ILE A 199 -0.36 9.78 -0.88
CA ILE A 199 1.09 9.71 -0.63
C ILE A 199 1.36 9.59 0.86
N ASN A 200 2.22 8.65 1.23
CA ASN A 200 2.76 8.54 2.58
C ASN A 200 4.11 9.25 2.62
N VAL A 201 4.30 10.15 3.57
CA VAL A 201 5.51 10.97 3.69
C VAL A 201 6.14 10.78 5.06
N GLY A 202 7.39 10.43 5.09
CA GLY A 202 8.13 10.22 6.34
C GLY A 202 8.48 11.53 7.04
N LYS A 203 8.31 11.54 8.36
CA LYS A 203 8.64 12.64 9.28
C LYS A 203 9.45 12.11 10.46
N ASN A 204 10.36 12.93 10.98
CA ASN A 204 11.12 12.64 12.20
C ASN A 204 11.69 11.20 12.23
N GLY A 205 12.35 10.80 11.14
CA GLY A 205 12.94 9.47 11.00
C GLY A 205 11.96 8.35 10.62
N GLY A 206 10.68 8.62 10.47
CA GLY A 206 9.70 7.68 9.92
C GLY A 206 9.99 7.40 8.45
N ARG A 207 9.89 6.15 8.07
CA ARG A 207 10.05 5.71 6.67
C ARG A 207 8.81 4.97 6.25
N PRO A 208 8.03 5.52 5.30
CA PRO A 208 6.91 4.78 4.72
C PRO A 208 7.42 3.57 3.94
N PHE A 209 6.63 2.50 3.96
CA PHE A 209 6.96 1.20 3.35
C PHE A 209 6.37 1.07 1.96
#